data_1aadc8065ecc99ad24205365d11a7043
#
_entry.id   1aadc8065ecc99ad24205365d11a7043
#
_cell.length_a   1.000
_cell.length_b   1.000
_cell.length_c   1.000
_cell.angle_alpha   90.00
_cell.angle_beta   90.00
_cell.angle_gamma   90.00
#
_symmetry.space_group_name_H-M   'P 1'
#
loop_
_entity.id
_entity.type
_entity.pdbx_description
1 polymer ?
#
loop_
_entity_poly.entity_id
_entity_poly.type
_entity_poly.pdbx_seq_one_letter_code
_entity_poly.pdbx_strand_id
1 'polypeptide(L)'
;MPLTFSVWQALLNNFVVERAAFTGAEIGMLQSLREVPGFLAFTAVFVLLVVREQRFALGSLLVMSVGVALTPFFPSTYGLYATTVVMSMGFHYFETINKSLTLQWIEKTQTPHFMGKAMAVKAAGALLAYSSIWLLMEWVGFGFTAMYLLAGGIGVVITLALWVAFPHFPEGAVQHKK
;
A
#
# COMPACT_ATOMS: atom_id res chain seq x y z
N MET A 1 -0.11 1.32 6.23
CA MET A 1 0.29 0.55 5.04
C MET A 1 0.24 -0.98 5.21
N PRO A 2 0.96 -1.63 6.16
CA PRO A 2 0.95 -3.10 6.22
C PRO A 2 -0.45 -3.72 6.31
N LEU A 3 -1.31 -3.19 7.18
CA LEU A 3 -2.67 -3.69 7.35
C LEU A 3 -3.50 -3.62 6.07
N THR A 4 -3.62 -2.44 5.46
CA THR A 4 -4.43 -2.21 4.25
C THR A 4 -3.99 -3.10 3.09
N PHE A 5 -2.69 -3.14 2.81
CA PHE A 5 -2.14 -3.97 1.74
C PHE A 5 -2.31 -5.47 2.04
N SER A 6 -2.06 -5.91 3.28
CA SER A 6 -2.17 -7.33 3.65
C SER A 6 -3.61 -7.82 3.56
N VAL A 7 -4.60 -7.01 3.96
CA VAL A 7 -6.02 -7.37 3.78
C VAL A 7 -6.35 -7.52 2.30
N TRP A 8 -5.94 -6.54 1.47
CA TRP A 8 -6.19 -6.60 0.04
C TRP A 8 -5.56 -7.84 -0.59
N GLN A 9 -4.30 -8.11 -0.31
CA GLN A 9 -3.57 -9.24 -0.87
C GLN A 9 -4.15 -10.59 -0.44
N ALA A 10 -4.57 -10.72 0.82
CA ALA A 10 -5.13 -11.97 1.35
C ALA A 10 -6.49 -12.30 0.72
N LEU A 11 -7.30 -11.29 0.46
CA LEU A 11 -8.66 -11.48 -0.04
C LEU A 11 -8.76 -11.50 -1.56
N LEU A 12 -7.77 -10.94 -2.27
CA LEU A 12 -7.87 -10.70 -3.71
C LEU A 12 -8.21 -11.95 -4.52
N ASN A 13 -7.46 -13.02 -4.34
CA ASN A 13 -7.64 -14.24 -5.16
C ASN A 13 -9.03 -14.85 -4.93
N ASN A 14 -9.49 -14.94 -3.69
CA ASN A 14 -10.83 -15.45 -3.40
C ASN A 14 -11.90 -14.51 -3.97
N PHE A 15 -11.70 -13.20 -3.82
CA PHE A 15 -12.65 -12.21 -4.34
C PHE A 15 -12.81 -12.29 -5.87
N VAL A 16 -11.69 -12.36 -6.62
CA VAL A 16 -11.77 -12.40 -8.10
C VAL A 16 -12.36 -13.69 -8.62
N VAL A 17 -12.12 -14.81 -7.94
CA VAL A 17 -12.74 -16.10 -8.29
C VAL A 17 -14.23 -16.09 -7.98
N GLU A 18 -14.63 -15.65 -6.79
CA GLU A 18 -16.02 -15.73 -6.35
C GLU A 18 -16.91 -14.66 -6.97
N ARG A 19 -16.39 -13.47 -7.25
CA ARG A 19 -17.18 -12.30 -7.69
C ARG A 19 -17.04 -11.96 -9.16
N ALA A 20 -15.97 -12.38 -9.81
CA ALA A 20 -15.71 -12.10 -11.21
C ALA A 20 -15.43 -13.37 -12.04
N ALA A 21 -15.52 -14.55 -11.43
CA ALA A 21 -15.30 -15.86 -12.06
C ALA A 21 -13.95 -15.95 -12.80
N PHE A 22 -12.89 -15.36 -12.24
CA PHE A 22 -11.57 -15.35 -12.84
C PHE A 22 -11.01 -16.76 -12.99
N THR A 23 -10.46 -17.02 -14.15
CA THR A 23 -9.64 -18.18 -14.45
C THR A 23 -8.19 -17.96 -13.98
N GLY A 24 -7.37 -19.01 -13.98
CA GLY A 24 -5.95 -18.89 -13.68
C GLY A 24 -5.21 -17.92 -14.60
N ALA A 25 -5.62 -17.84 -15.88
CA ALA A 25 -5.01 -16.90 -16.84
C ALA A 25 -5.30 -15.44 -16.47
N GLU A 26 -6.53 -15.12 -16.07
CA GLU A 26 -6.93 -13.78 -15.65
C GLU A 26 -6.26 -13.38 -14.32
N ILE A 27 -6.11 -14.32 -13.39
CA ILE A 27 -5.33 -14.11 -12.16
C ILE A 27 -3.87 -13.82 -12.50
N GLY A 28 -3.28 -14.59 -13.41
CA GLY A 28 -1.91 -14.36 -13.88
C GLY A 28 -1.73 -12.98 -14.51
N MET A 29 -2.67 -12.54 -15.34
CA MET A 29 -2.67 -11.19 -15.93
C MET A 29 -2.80 -10.12 -14.85
N LEU A 30 -3.71 -10.29 -13.89
CA LEU A 30 -3.91 -9.37 -12.78
C LEU A 30 -2.63 -9.20 -11.94
N GLN A 31 -1.96 -10.30 -11.62
CA GLN A 31 -0.68 -10.27 -10.89
C GLN A 31 0.42 -9.60 -11.72
N SER A 32 0.46 -9.83 -13.02
CA SER A 32 1.42 -9.15 -13.92
C SER A 32 1.17 -7.63 -13.96
N LEU A 33 -0.08 -7.21 -14.10
CA LEU A 33 -0.48 -5.81 -14.08
C LEU A 33 -0.13 -5.13 -12.75
N ARG A 34 -0.22 -5.85 -11.64
CA ARG A 34 0.19 -5.35 -10.33
C ARG A 34 1.67 -4.99 -10.29
N GLU A 35 2.52 -5.70 -11.00
CA GLU A 35 3.97 -5.44 -10.99
C GLU A 35 4.39 -4.32 -11.96
N VAL A 36 3.54 -3.91 -12.92
CA VAL A 36 3.84 -2.82 -13.85
C VAL A 36 4.20 -1.50 -13.13
N PRO A 37 3.43 -1.03 -12.13
CA PRO A 37 3.83 0.15 -11.36
C PRO A 37 5.13 -0.03 -10.58
N GLY A 38 5.45 -1.26 -10.17
CA GLY A 38 6.74 -1.58 -9.55
C GLY A 38 7.91 -1.37 -10.51
N PHE A 39 7.78 -1.87 -11.74
CA PHE A 39 8.75 -1.61 -12.79
C PHE A 39 8.88 -0.10 -13.10
N LEU A 40 7.76 0.64 -13.09
CA LEU A 40 7.76 2.08 -13.35
C LEU A 40 8.13 2.94 -12.12
N ALA A 41 8.44 2.34 -10.97
CA ALA A 41 8.74 3.10 -9.74
C ALA A 41 9.94 4.05 -9.86
N PHE A 42 10.85 3.82 -10.82
CA PHE A 42 11.93 4.76 -11.13
C PHE A 42 11.43 6.14 -11.58
N THR A 43 10.22 6.22 -12.13
CA THR A 43 9.61 7.51 -12.53
C THR A 43 9.30 8.41 -11.34
N ALA A 44 9.33 7.88 -10.10
CA ALA A 44 9.23 8.67 -8.88
C ALA A 44 10.23 9.84 -8.86
N VAL A 45 11.42 9.66 -9.46
CA VAL A 45 12.43 10.73 -9.57
C VAL A 45 11.88 11.97 -10.26
N PHE A 46 11.10 11.81 -11.34
CA PHE A 46 10.52 12.95 -12.06
C PHE A 46 9.43 13.66 -11.23
N VAL A 47 8.66 12.91 -10.45
CA VAL A 47 7.65 13.50 -9.54
C VAL A 47 8.33 14.31 -8.43
N LEU A 48 9.46 13.81 -7.92
CA LEU A 48 10.24 14.47 -6.87
C LEU A 48 10.89 15.79 -7.31
N LEU A 49 11.00 16.06 -8.61
CA LEU A 49 11.41 17.38 -9.11
C LEU A 49 10.39 18.48 -8.80
N VAL A 50 9.12 18.12 -8.59
CA VAL A 50 8.01 19.07 -8.42
C VAL A 50 7.37 18.92 -7.03
N VAL A 51 7.32 17.69 -6.48
CA VAL A 51 6.61 17.36 -5.24
C VAL A 51 7.62 16.94 -4.16
N ARG A 52 7.47 17.47 -2.94
CA ARG A 52 8.29 17.07 -1.79
C ARG A 52 8.07 15.61 -1.44
N GLU A 53 9.14 14.88 -1.11
CA GLU A 53 9.11 13.44 -0.79
C GLU A 53 8.01 13.05 0.21
N GLN A 54 7.87 13.81 1.30
CA GLN A 54 6.86 13.53 2.34
C GLN A 54 5.43 13.61 1.79
N ARG A 55 5.11 14.64 0.99
CA ARG A 55 3.80 14.80 0.37
C ARG A 55 3.53 13.71 -0.66
N PHE A 56 4.57 13.34 -1.40
CA PHE A 56 4.47 12.26 -2.38
C PHE A 56 4.25 10.92 -1.69
N ALA A 57 4.95 10.64 -0.58
CA ALA A 57 4.72 9.44 0.23
C ALA A 57 3.27 9.35 0.73
N LEU A 58 2.74 10.44 1.32
CA LEU A 58 1.37 10.47 1.82
C LEU A 58 0.34 10.37 0.68
N GLY A 59 0.57 11.07 -0.44
CA GLY A 59 -0.28 10.96 -1.63
C GLY A 59 -0.32 9.55 -2.18
N SER A 60 0.82 8.88 -2.27
CA SER A 60 0.92 7.48 -2.69
C SER A 60 0.18 6.53 -1.73
N LEU A 61 0.30 6.77 -0.42
CA LEU A 61 -0.43 6.00 0.59
C LEU A 61 -1.96 6.20 0.47
N LEU A 62 -2.39 7.42 0.16
CA LEU A 62 -3.80 7.72 -0.09
C LEU A 62 -4.31 6.99 -1.34
N VAL A 63 -3.57 7.05 -2.45
CA VAL A 63 -3.91 6.35 -3.71
C VAL A 63 -4.02 4.84 -3.46
N MET A 64 -3.08 4.24 -2.74
CA MET A 64 -3.16 2.82 -2.36
C MET A 64 -4.44 2.52 -1.57
N SER A 65 -4.73 3.31 -0.54
CA SER A 65 -5.87 3.07 0.35
C SER A 65 -7.20 3.23 -0.38
N VAL A 66 -7.32 4.23 -1.25
CA VAL A 66 -8.49 4.44 -2.11
C VAL A 66 -8.63 3.29 -3.11
N GLY A 67 -7.53 2.85 -3.75
CA GLY A 67 -7.54 1.69 -4.64
C GLY A 67 -8.05 0.42 -3.97
N VAL A 68 -7.64 0.16 -2.73
CA VAL A 68 -8.15 -0.94 -1.92
C VAL A 68 -9.65 -0.79 -1.64
N ALA A 69 -10.10 0.38 -1.20
CA ALA A 69 -11.50 0.65 -0.90
C ALA A 69 -12.41 0.51 -2.13
N LEU A 70 -11.90 0.85 -3.31
CA LEU A 70 -12.64 0.79 -4.58
C LEU A 70 -12.73 -0.62 -5.16
N THR A 71 -11.82 -1.53 -4.83
CA THR A 71 -11.76 -2.89 -5.40
C THR A 71 -13.12 -3.61 -5.44
N PRO A 72 -13.95 -3.64 -4.38
CA PRO A 72 -15.18 -4.41 -4.38
C PRO A 72 -16.30 -3.83 -5.23
N PHE A 73 -16.19 -2.58 -5.67
CA PHE A 73 -17.22 -1.92 -6.48
C PHE A 73 -17.06 -2.18 -7.98
N PHE A 74 -15.96 -2.75 -8.40
CA PHE A 74 -15.67 -3.02 -9.80
C PHE A 74 -15.36 -4.50 -10.06
N PRO A 75 -16.30 -5.43 -9.75
CA PRO A 75 -16.10 -6.87 -9.88
C PRO A 75 -16.21 -7.34 -11.33
N SER A 76 -15.45 -6.72 -12.21
CA SER A 76 -15.32 -7.08 -13.62
C SER A 76 -13.84 -7.19 -13.98
N THR A 77 -13.51 -7.91 -15.04
CA THR A 77 -12.13 -8.13 -15.47
C THR A 77 -11.36 -6.82 -15.59
N TYR A 78 -11.86 -5.88 -16.36
CA TYR A 78 -11.18 -4.59 -16.55
C TYR A 78 -11.25 -3.70 -15.31
N GLY A 79 -12.32 -3.75 -14.54
CA GLY A 79 -12.46 -3.00 -13.30
C GLY A 79 -11.45 -3.45 -12.25
N LEU A 80 -11.26 -4.77 -12.11
CA LEU A 80 -10.27 -5.34 -11.19
C LEU A 80 -8.83 -5.07 -11.64
N TYR A 81 -8.56 -5.13 -12.94
CA TYR A 81 -7.26 -4.73 -13.46
C TYR A 81 -6.96 -3.25 -13.17
N ALA A 82 -7.92 -2.35 -13.41
CA ALA A 82 -7.76 -0.92 -13.15
C ALA A 82 -7.56 -0.63 -11.66
N THR A 83 -8.40 -1.16 -10.77
CA THR A 83 -8.28 -0.95 -9.32
C THR A 83 -6.99 -1.53 -8.76
N THR A 84 -6.52 -2.67 -9.30
CA THR A 84 -5.24 -3.28 -8.95
C THR A 84 -4.07 -2.37 -9.34
N VAL A 85 -4.08 -1.82 -10.56
CA VAL A 85 -3.03 -0.89 -11.01
C VAL A 85 -3.01 0.37 -10.14
N VAL A 86 -4.16 0.97 -9.83
CA VAL A 86 -4.26 2.15 -8.97
C VAL A 86 -3.70 1.87 -7.58
N MET A 87 -4.14 0.77 -6.95
CA MET A 87 -3.63 0.35 -5.65
C MET A 87 -2.11 0.13 -5.69
N SER A 88 -1.63 -0.57 -6.72
CA SER A 88 -0.23 -0.92 -6.89
C SER A 88 0.65 0.30 -7.15
N MET A 89 0.18 1.29 -7.90
CA MET A 89 0.89 2.58 -8.03
C MET A 89 1.16 3.20 -6.66
N GLY A 90 0.10 3.33 -5.84
CA GLY A 90 0.25 3.85 -4.49
C GLY A 90 1.24 3.04 -3.67
N PHE A 91 1.16 1.71 -3.73
CA PHE A 91 2.04 0.81 -3.00
C PHE A 91 3.52 0.97 -3.38
N HIS A 92 3.86 0.84 -4.67
CA HIS A 92 5.25 0.85 -5.13
C HIS A 92 5.91 2.22 -4.99
N TYR A 93 5.19 3.30 -5.29
CA TYR A 93 5.71 4.65 -5.08
C TYR A 93 5.93 4.93 -3.60
N PHE A 94 4.99 4.55 -2.73
CA PHE A 94 5.18 4.69 -1.29
C PHE A 94 6.39 3.90 -0.78
N GLU A 95 6.55 2.63 -1.19
CA GLU A 95 7.70 1.80 -0.80
C GLU A 95 9.03 2.43 -1.23
N THR A 96 9.09 2.98 -2.44
CA THR A 96 10.28 3.63 -2.98
C THR A 96 10.65 4.87 -2.17
N ILE A 97 9.69 5.76 -1.95
CA ILE A 97 9.92 6.99 -1.20
C ILE A 97 10.19 6.72 0.27
N ASN A 98 9.49 5.78 0.88
CA ASN A 98 9.72 5.40 2.28
C ASN A 98 11.15 4.87 2.52
N LYS A 99 11.68 4.10 1.56
CA LYS A 99 13.08 3.66 1.61
C LYS A 99 14.04 4.84 1.47
N SER A 100 13.76 5.76 0.54
CA SER A 100 14.57 6.98 0.36
C SER A 100 14.61 7.81 1.64
N LEU A 101 13.45 8.14 2.21
CA LEU A 101 13.35 8.90 3.46
C LEU A 101 14.06 8.19 4.63
N THR A 102 13.93 6.86 4.73
CA THR A 102 14.63 6.10 5.77
C THR A 102 16.14 6.25 5.66
N LEU A 103 16.69 6.16 4.45
CA LEU A 103 18.13 6.29 4.22
C LEU A 103 18.64 7.70 4.40
N GLN A 104 17.80 8.72 4.26
CA GLN A 104 18.15 10.11 4.49
C GLN A 104 18.14 10.47 5.98
N TRP A 105 17.16 9.99 6.73
CA TRP A 105 16.92 10.43 8.11
C TRP A 105 17.57 9.57 9.18
N ILE A 106 17.87 8.31 8.85
CA ILE A 106 18.49 7.39 9.81
C ILE A 106 19.99 7.31 9.55
N GLU A 107 20.79 7.43 10.62
CA GLU A 107 22.23 7.25 10.54
C GLU A 107 22.59 5.88 9.95
N LYS A 108 23.66 5.83 9.14
CA LYS A 108 24.12 4.61 8.47
C LYS A 108 24.29 3.43 9.43
N THR A 109 24.83 3.69 10.61
CA THR A 109 25.09 2.70 11.66
C THR A 109 23.80 2.13 12.24
N GLN A 110 22.72 2.90 12.28
CA GLN A 110 21.42 2.53 12.83
C GLN A 110 20.45 2.01 11.77
N THR A 111 20.72 2.27 10.50
CA THR A 111 19.84 1.90 9.38
C THR A 111 19.48 0.41 9.36
N PRO A 112 20.43 -0.55 9.52
CA PRO A 112 20.09 -1.98 9.52
C PRO A 112 19.13 -2.36 10.67
N HIS A 113 19.38 -1.82 11.86
CA HIS A 113 18.54 -2.07 13.03
C HIS A 113 17.13 -1.49 12.86
N PHE A 114 17.03 -0.27 12.33
CA PHE A 114 15.74 0.36 12.03
C PHE A 114 14.96 -0.42 10.97
N MET A 115 15.62 -0.84 9.90
CA MET A 115 14.97 -1.64 8.85
C MET A 115 14.50 -3.00 9.38
N GLY A 116 15.28 -3.65 10.24
CA GLY A 116 14.86 -4.88 10.91
C GLY A 116 13.61 -4.70 11.77
N LYS A 117 13.55 -3.62 12.55
CA LYS A 117 12.33 -3.26 13.33
C LYS A 117 11.14 -2.96 12.42
N ALA A 118 11.36 -2.22 11.35
CA ALA A 118 10.30 -1.91 10.38
C ALA A 118 9.74 -3.18 9.72
N MET A 119 10.59 -4.15 9.39
CA MET A 119 10.16 -5.46 8.88
C MET A 119 9.36 -6.24 9.92
N ALA A 120 9.79 -6.26 11.17
CA ALA A 120 9.05 -6.92 12.26
C ALA A 120 7.66 -6.30 12.47
N VAL A 121 7.57 -4.96 12.47
CA VAL A 121 6.28 -4.25 12.55
C VAL A 121 5.40 -4.55 11.33
N LYS A 122 5.99 -4.65 10.14
CA LYS A 122 5.27 -5.03 8.91
C LYS A 122 4.70 -6.46 9.03
N ALA A 123 5.48 -7.41 9.54
CA ALA A 123 5.04 -8.78 9.76
C ALA A 123 3.94 -8.87 10.83
N ALA A 124 4.11 -8.18 11.96
CA ALA A 124 3.07 -8.11 13.00
C ALA A 124 1.77 -7.49 12.46
N GLY A 125 1.86 -6.43 11.65
CA GLY A 125 0.72 -5.84 10.97
C GLY A 125 0.01 -6.81 10.01
N ALA A 126 0.76 -7.65 9.30
CA ALA A 126 0.18 -8.68 8.44
C ALA A 126 -0.53 -9.77 9.26
N LEU A 127 0.06 -10.22 10.36
CA LEU A 127 -0.60 -11.17 11.29
C LEU A 127 -1.91 -10.60 11.84
N LEU A 128 -1.90 -9.34 12.28
CA LEU A 128 -3.11 -8.66 12.73
C LEU A 128 -4.16 -8.58 11.62
N ALA A 129 -3.76 -8.27 10.38
CA ALA A 129 -4.67 -8.24 9.24
C ALA A 129 -5.33 -9.61 9.01
N TYR A 130 -4.54 -10.69 8.97
CA TYR A 130 -5.05 -12.03 8.73
C TYR A 130 -5.97 -12.52 9.85
N SER A 131 -5.60 -12.26 11.11
CA SER A 131 -6.45 -12.57 12.26
C SER A 131 -7.75 -11.77 12.23
N SER A 132 -7.68 -10.49 11.84
CA SER A 132 -8.88 -9.66 11.71
C SER A 132 -9.79 -10.13 10.59
N ILE A 133 -9.24 -10.57 9.44
CA ILE A 133 -10.03 -11.15 8.35
C ILE A 133 -10.80 -12.37 8.86
N TRP A 134 -10.08 -13.32 9.47
CA TRP A 134 -10.70 -14.52 9.98
C TRP A 134 -11.81 -14.21 11.00
N LEU A 135 -11.52 -13.35 11.98
CA LEU A 135 -12.47 -13.02 13.03
C LEU A 135 -13.70 -12.28 12.50
N LEU A 136 -13.50 -11.28 11.63
CA LEU A 136 -14.60 -10.46 11.12
C LEU A 136 -15.45 -11.19 10.08
N MET A 137 -14.86 -12.03 9.24
CA MET A 137 -15.59 -12.78 8.25
C MET A 137 -16.31 -13.99 8.86
N GLU A 138 -15.65 -14.75 9.74
CA GLU A 138 -16.21 -15.98 10.32
C GLU A 138 -17.20 -15.69 11.45
N TRP A 139 -16.88 -14.77 12.36
CA TRP A 139 -17.68 -14.56 13.58
C TRP A 139 -18.66 -13.40 13.48
N VAL A 140 -18.30 -12.36 12.74
CA VAL A 140 -19.14 -11.15 12.59
C VAL A 140 -19.96 -11.20 11.29
N GLY A 141 -19.56 -12.05 10.34
CA GLY A 141 -20.28 -12.22 9.07
C GLY A 141 -19.98 -11.12 8.06
N PHE A 142 -18.81 -10.46 8.14
CA PHE A 142 -18.42 -9.46 7.15
C PHE A 142 -18.15 -10.12 5.79
N GLY A 143 -18.74 -9.54 4.73
CA GLY A 143 -18.41 -9.93 3.36
C GLY A 143 -17.18 -9.16 2.83
N PHE A 144 -16.72 -9.54 1.65
CA PHE A 144 -15.56 -8.89 0.98
C PHE A 144 -15.68 -7.38 0.93
N THR A 145 -16.84 -6.84 0.54
CA THR A 145 -17.06 -5.40 0.42
C THR A 145 -16.78 -4.68 1.74
N ALA A 146 -17.31 -5.20 2.86
CA ALA A 146 -17.09 -4.62 4.17
C ALA A 146 -15.59 -4.66 4.56
N MET A 147 -14.90 -5.77 4.27
CA MET A 147 -13.48 -5.92 4.57
C MET A 147 -12.61 -4.95 3.78
N TYR A 148 -12.86 -4.80 2.46
CA TYR A 148 -12.12 -3.86 1.63
C TYR A 148 -12.36 -2.40 2.04
N LEU A 149 -13.62 -2.04 2.34
CA LEU A 149 -13.98 -0.71 2.82
C LEU A 149 -13.35 -0.41 4.19
N LEU A 150 -13.37 -1.37 5.11
CA LEU A 150 -12.73 -1.22 6.42
C LEU A 150 -11.23 -1.00 6.27
N ALA A 151 -10.55 -1.86 5.50
CA ALA A 151 -9.10 -1.78 5.32
C ALA A 151 -8.69 -0.51 4.58
N GLY A 152 -9.34 -0.17 3.49
CA GLY A 152 -9.09 1.05 2.72
C GLY A 152 -9.46 2.30 3.51
N GLY A 153 -10.60 2.30 4.19
CA GLY A 153 -11.07 3.40 5.03
C GLY A 153 -10.13 3.71 6.19
N ILE A 154 -9.67 2.70 6.92
CA ILE A 154 -8.63 2.86 7.96
C ILE A 154 -7.35 3.47 7.33
N GLY A 155 -6.94 2.98 6.16
CA GLY A 155 -5.78 3.52 5.46
C GLY A 155 -5.95 5.00 5.09
N VAL A 156 -7.11 5.39 4.58
CA VAL A 156 -7.44 6.80 4.28
C VAL A 156 -7.40 7.65 5.54
N VAL A 157 -8.07 7.23 6.61
CA VAL A 157 -8.12 7.98 7.89
C VAL A 157 -6.72 8.17 8.46
N ILE A 158 -5.91 7.11 8.51
CA ILE A 158 -4.52 7.21 8.98
C ILE A 158 -3.72 8.16 8.09
N THR A 159 -3.86 8.07 6.77
CA THR A 159 -3.13 8.94 5.84
C THR A 159 -3.50 10.41 6.03
N LEU A 160 -4.79 10.71 6.17
CA LEU A 160 -5.26 12.07 6.41
C LEU A 160 -4.81 12.59 7.79
N ALA A 161 -4.85 11.77 8.83
CA ALA A 161 -4.33 12.12 10.14
C ALA A 161 -2.83 12.43 10.08
N LEU A 162 -2.05 11.61 9.38
CA LEU A 162 -0.63 11.88 9.15
C LEU A 162 -0.41 13.15 8.32
N TRP A 163 -1.26 13.43 7.35
CA TRP A 163 -1.15 14.65 6.53
C TRP A 163 -1.28 15.93 7.36
N VAL A 164 -2.13 15.89 8.37
CA VAL A 164 -2.35 17.02 9.29
C VAL A 164 -1.29 17.06 10.40
N ALA A 165 -0.95 15.89 10.96
CA ALA A 165 -0.09 15.79 12.13
C ALA A 165 1.41 15.71 11.80
N PHE A 166 1.77 15.42 10.54
CA PHE A 166 3.17 15.26 10.17
C PHE A 166 3.90 16.59 10.25
N PRO A 167 4.94 16.71 11.08
CA PRO A 167 5.71 17.95 11.16
C PRO A 167 6.33 18.22 9.79
N HIS A 168 6.24 19.48 9.34
CA HIS A 168 6.94 19.93 8.15
C HIS A 168 8.43 20.02 8.51
N PHE A 169 9.15 18.92 8.36
CA PHE A 169 10.59 18.96 8.49
C PHE A 169 11.15 19.88 7.40
N PRO A 170 12.03 20.84 7.75
CA PRO A 170 12.81 21.56 6.76
C PRO A 170 13.52 20.50 5.90
N GLU A 171 13.73 20.82 4.64
CA GLU A 171 14.47 19.96 3.71
C GLU A 171 15.69 19.44 4.45
N GLY A 172 15.72 18.13 4.72
CA GLY A 172 16.73 17.53 5.53
C GLY A 172 18.07 17.94 4.97
N ALA A 173 18.95 18.44 5.82
CA ALA A 173 20.30 18.70 5.40
C ALA A 173 20.79 17.43 4.72
N VAL A 174 20.95 17.49 3.42
CA VAL A 174 21.48 16.39 2.62
C VAL A 174 22.80 16.08 3.31
N GLN A 175 22.83 14.97 4.05
CA GLN A 175 24.09 14.53 4.63
C GLN A 175 24.97 14.21 3.43
N HIS A 176 25.77 15.18 3.03
CA HIS A 176 26.82 14.99 2.02
C HIS A 176 27.67 13.84 2.54
N LYS A 177 27.40 12.67 2.02
CA LYS A 177 28.21 11.48 2.24
C LYS A 177 29.54 11.77 1.59
N LYS A 178 30.51 12.23 2.40
CA LYS A 178 31.91 12.12 2.02
C LYS A 178 32.33 10.65 2.06
#